data_dc64222cf1a9bd212c2832ac7c40d7d5
#
_entry.id   dc64222cf1a9bd212c2832ac7c40d7d5
#
_cell.length_a   1.000
_cell.length_b   1.000
_cell.length_c   1.000
_cell.angle_alpha   90.00
_cell.angle_beta   90.00
_cell.angle_gamma   90.00
#
_symmetry.space_group_name_H-M   'P 1'
#
loop_
_entity.id
_entity.type
_entity.pdbx_description
1 polymer ?
#
loop_
_entity_poly.entity_id
_entity_poly.type
_entity_poly.pdbx_seq_one_letter_code
_entity_poly.pdbx_strand_id
1 'polypeptide(L)'
;MTFSFNNFDLKNINAKRGPVRLRTYGKGPALLLLHGNPQTHAMWHLVAPKLSESYTVVCPDLCGYGQSFKPAASNDHAAYAKKQMAADMVDVMERLGHKNFYVAAHDRGARVAHRLALDFSDQVKKLALLDIIPTIEHFERTDMDFAMGYYHWFWFAQPHPLPESIINKATEDWFHAHTSREPKDNDFFHPDALYDYLRAAKNPEMITGMCEDYRAAATIDMAHDRASRDAGDKINCPLLILWGSKGKIGQWYDPINIWSQYSQSSVQGSTVNSGHYLAEEAPSEVITQLEAFFA
;
A
#
# COMPACT_ATOMS: atom_id res chain seq x y z
N MET A 1 11.09 21.20 -9.44
CA MET A 1 11.65 20.69 -8.16
C MET A 1 12.55 19.50 -8.46
N THR A 2 13.62 19.29 -7.67
CA THR A 2 14.50 18.13 -7.86
C THR A 2 13.81 16.91 -7.24
N PHE A 3 13.79 15.77 -7.93
CA PHE A 3 13.23 14.53 -7.42
C PHE A 3 14.01 14.06 -6.19
N SER A 4 13.37 14.06 -5.03
CA SER A 4 14.03 13.97 -3.72
C SER A 4 14.66 12.61 -3.44
N PHE A 5 14.30 11.56 -4.18
CA PHE A 5 14.85 10.21 -4.03
C PHE A 5 16.25 10.02 -4.60
N ASN A 6 16.85 11.03 -5.25
CA ASN A 6 18.17 10.88 -5.86
C ASN A 6 19.29 10.55 -4.85
N ASN A 7 19.11 10.90 -3.57
CA ASN A 7 20.06 10.60 -2.50
C ASN A 7 19.82 9.24 -1.83
N PHE A 8 18.75 8.54 -2.17
CA PHE A 8 18.44 7.23 -1.62
C PHE A 8 19.15 6.13 -2.40
N ASP A 9 19.78 5.21 -1.68
CA ASP A 9 20.35 4.01 -2.28
C ASP A 9 19.25 3.18 -2.94
N LEU A 10 19.40 2.89 -4.21
CA LEU A 10 18.50 2.04 -4.98
C LEU A 10 19.07 0.63 -5.02
N LYS A 11 18.37 -0.33 -4.43
CA LYS A 11 18.83 -1.71 -4.22
C LYS A 11 17.86 -2.74 -4.76
N ASN A 12 18.39 -3.92 -5.08
CA ASN A 12 17.62 -5.15 -5.26
C ASN A 12 18.02 -6.11 -4.14
N ILE A 13 17.06 -6.51 -3.32
CA ILE A 13 17.26 -7.51 -2.27
C ILE A 13 16.74 -8.85 -2.79
N ASN A 14 17.60 -9.86 -2.82
CA ASN A 14 17.19 -11.21 -3.18
C ASN A 14 16.43 -11.86 -2.01
N ALA A 15 15.13 -11.58 -1.94
CA ALA A 15 14.24 -12.21 -0.97
C ALA A 15 13.94 -13.66 -1.36
N LYS A 16 13.35 -14.44 -0.44
CA LYS A 16 13.08 -15.88 -0.66
C LYS A 16 12.28 -16.17 -1.94
N ARG A 17 11.29 -15.32 -2.23
CA ARG A 17 10.37 -15.54 -3.37
C ARG A 17 10.83 -14.87 -4.66
N GLY A 18 11.75 -13.92 -4.57
CA GLY A 18 12.29 -13.21 -5.74
C GLY A 18 12.93 -11.87 -5.37
N PRO A 19 13.53 -11.18 -6.34
CA PRO A 19 14.18 -9.90 -6.10
C PRO A 19 13.16 -8.80 -5.79
N VAL A 20 13.39 -8.07 -4.70
CA VAL A 20 12.59 -6.90 -4.31
C VAL A 20 13.40 -5.64 -4.58
N ARG A 21 12.84 -4.74 -5.39
CA ARG A 21 13.39 -3.42 -5.67
C ARG A 21 13.01 -2.48 -4.54
N LEU A 22 13.96 -1.72 -4.02
CA LEU A 22 13.69 -0.75 -2.97
C LEU A 22 14.65 0.45 -3.00
N ARG A 23 14.22 1.53 -2.37
CA ARG A 23 15.09 2.65 -1.95
C ARG A 23 15.24 2.65 -0.45
N THR A 24 16.45 3.00 0.03
CA THR A 24 16.72 3.10 1.46
C THR A 24 17.71 4.21 1.75
N TYR A 25 17.50 4.92 2.86
CA TYR A 25 18.40 5.97 3.34
C TYR A 25 18.12 6.31 4.80
N GLY A 26 19.05 7.03 5.42
CA GLY A 26 18.93 7.52 6.79
C GLY A 26 19.60 6.63 7.82
N LYS A 27 19.46 7.05 9.08
CA LYS A 27 19.99 6.34 10.26
C LYS A 27 18.97 6.43 11.39
N GLY A 28 18.91 5.41 12.22
CA GLY A 28 17.99 5.33 13.35
C GLY A 28 17.12 4.08 13.31
N PRO A 29 16.01 4.04 14.06
CA PRO A 29 15.05 2.95 14.00
C PRO A 29 14.54 2.72 12.58
N ALA A 30 14.32 1.46 12.21
CA ALA A 30 13.87 1.14 10.86
C ALA A 30 12.39 1.51 10.66
N LEU A 31 12.10 2.10 9.49
CA LEU A 31 10.75 2.49 9.07
C LEU A 31 10.47 1.96 7.66
N LEU A 32 9.55 1.03 7.56
CA LEU A 32 9.07 0.44 6.31
C LEU A 32 7.93 1.28 5.74
N LEU A 33 8.06 1.76 4.50
CA LEU A 33 7.06 2.56 3.78
C LEU A 33 6.52 1.78 2.58
N LEU A 34 5.24 1.35 2.62
CA LEU A 34 4.61 0.54 1.58
C LEU A 34 3.67 1.38 0.71
N HIS A 35 3.83 1.28 -0.60
CA HIS A 35 3.02 1.99 -1.59
C HIS A 35 1.69 1.29 -1.89
N GLY A 36 0.81 1.98 -2.63
CA GLY A 36 -0.45 1.46 -3.13
C GLY A 36 -0.50 1.26 -4.65
N ASN A 37 -1.71 0.97 -5.15
CA ASN A 37 -2.01 0.81 -6.57
C ASN A 37 -2.40 2.17 -7.20
N PRO A 38 -1.96 2.47 -8.42
CA PRO A 38 -1.04 1.76 -9.31
C PRO A 38 0.40 2.28 -9.22
N GLN A 39 0.79 2.73 -8.04
CA GLN A 39 2.06 3.40 -7.76
C GLN A 39 3.22 2.40 -7.56
N THR A 40 4.40 2.96 -7.28
CA THR A 40 5.62 2.27 -6.87
C THR A 40 6.16 2.91 -5.59
N HIS A 41 7.32 2.44 -5.12
CA HIS A 41 8.02 3.10 -4.01
C HIS A 41 8.18 4.62 -4.20
N ALA A 42 8.12 5.10 -5.45
CA ALA A 42 8.30 6.52 -5.78
C ALA A 42 7.26 7.44 -5.13
N MET A 43 6.09 6.94 -4.74
CA MET A 43 5.07 7.75 -4.04
C MET A 43 5.55 8.40 -2.74
N TRP A 44 6.58 7.84 -2.14
CA TRP A 44 7.14 8.34 -0.89
C TRP A 44 8.19 9.44 -1.07
N HIS A 45 8.45 9.88 -2.31
CA HIS A 45 9.53 10.82 -2.65
C HIS A 45 9.47 12.18 -1.93
N LEU A 46 8.28 12.64 -1.53
CA LEU A 46 8.09 13.88 -0.76
C LEU A 46 8.13 13.68 0.76
N VAL A 47 7.86 12.46 1.23
CA VAL A 47 7.74 12.14 2.66
C VAL A 47 9.01 11.48 3.21
N ALA A 48 9.54 10.50 2.49
CA ALA A 48 10.69 9.71 2.93
C ALA A 48 11.95 10.54 3.24
N PRO A 49 12.32 11.60 2.47
CA PRO A 49 13.49 12.41 2.78
C PRO A 49 13.46 13.04 4.17
N LYS A 50 12.31 13.56 4.58
CA LYS A 50 12.17 14.16 5.91
C LYS A 50 12.25 13.10 7.02
N LEU A 51 11.55 11.98 6.84
CA LEU A 51 11.59 10.88 7.81
C LEU A 51 13.00 10.26 7.92
N SER A 52 13.80 10.29 6.87
CA SER A 52 15.18 9.76 6.88
C SER A 52 16.16 10.55 7.75
N GLU A 53 15.78 11.74 8.21
CA GLU A 53 16.56 12.52 9.20
C GLU A 53 16.61 11.81 10.56
N SER A 54 15.56 11.02 10.90
CA SER A 54 15.42 10.33 12.20
C SER A 54 15.32 8.82 12.10
N TYR A 55 15.04 8.27 10.91
CA TYR A 55 14.80 6.84 10.69
C TYR A 55 15.68 6.28 9.58
N THR A 56 15.97 4.98 9.65
CA THR A 56 16.41 4.22 8.49
C THR A 56 15.17 3.85 7.68
N VAL A 57 14.91 4.61 6.60
CA VAL A 57 13.72 4.44 5.77
C VAL A 57 13.96 3.37 4.70
N VAL A 58 12.98 2.49 4.51
CA VAL A 58 12.97 1.43 3.49
C VAL A 58 11.67 1.52 2.70
N CYS A 59 11.78 1.81 1.40
CA CYS A 59 10.63 1.96 0.48
C CYS A 59 10.73 0.88 -0.61
N PRO A 60 10.14 -0.31 -0.45
CA PRO A 60 10.13 -1.36 -1.47
C PRO A 60 9.02 -1.16 -2.49
N ASP A 61 9.22 -1.70 -3.70
CA ASP A 61 8.11 -2.09 -4.58
C ASP A 61 7.52 -3.40 -4.08
N LEU A 62 6.20 -3.47 -3.97
CA LEU A 62 5.49 -4.68 -3.59
C LEU A 62 5.64 -5.78 -4.66
N CYS A 63 5.49 -7.04 -4.26
CA CYS A 63 5.33 -8.17 -5.17
C CYS A 63 4.24 -7.85 -6.21
N GLY A 64 4.54 -8.05 -7.50
CA GLY A 64 3.62 -7.71 -8.58
C GLY A 64 3.72 -6.28 -9.11
N TYR A 65 4.34 -5.36 -8.38
CA TYR A 65 4.42 -3.94 -8.71
C TYR A 65 5.85 -3.49 -9.04
N GLY A 66 5.95 -2.33 -9.68
CA GLY A 66 7.22 -1.67 -9.96
C GLY A 66 8.23 -2.60 -10.63
N GLN A 67 9.43 -2.66 -10.07
CA GLN A 67 10.51 -3.54 -10.53
C GLN A 67 10.77 -4.74 -9.59
N SER A 68 9.91 -4.98 -8.61
CA SER A 68 9.95 -6.20 -7.82
C SER A 68 9.47 -7.41 -8.63
N PHE A 69 9.77 -8.60 -8.14
CA PHE A 69 9.40 -9.85 -8.79
C PHE A 69 7.89 -9.99 -8.99
N LYS A 70 7.52 -10.71 -10.04
CA LYS A 70 6.14 -10.96 -10.46
C LYS A 70 5.97 -12.46 -10.66
N PRO A 71 5.47 -13.18 -9.62
CA PRO A 71 5.23 -14.61 -9.76
C PRO A 71 4.14 -14.90 -10.80
N ALA A 72 4.21 -16.07 -11.41
CA ALA A 72 3.15 -16.52 -12.29
C ALA A 72 1.80 -16.57 -11.56
N ALA A 73 0.73 -16.19 -12.28
CA ALA A 73 -0.62 -16.33 -11.78
C ALA A 73 -0.97 -17.80 -11.49
N SER A 74 -1.79 -18.03 -10.47
CA SER A 74 -2.30 -19.33 -10.10
C SER A 74 -3.80 -19.26 -9.82
N ASN A 75 -4.51 -20.39 -9.95
CA ASN A 75 -5.96 -20.43 -9.75
C ASN A 75 -6.41 -20.04 -8.34
N ASP A 76 -5.54 -20.19 -7.34
CA ASP A 76 -5.80 -19.85 -5.95
C ASP A 76 -5.34 -18.43 -5.58
N HIS A 77 -4.66 -17.73 -6.49
CA HIS A 77 -4.09 -16.39 -6.32
C HIS A 77 -3.13 -16.26 -5.12
N ALA A 78 -2.71 -17.37 -4.52
CA ALA A 78 -1.95 -17.40 -3.27
C ALA A 78 -0.63 -16.64 -3.33
N ALA A 79 0.00 -16.60 -4.51
CA ALA A 79 1.25 -15.87 -4.71
C ALA A 79 1.12 -14.35 -4.46
N TYR A 80 -0.09 -13.81 -4.60
CA TYR A 80 -0.39 -12.39 -4.42
C TYR A 80 -1.21 -12.09 -3.16
N ALA A 81 -1.45 -13.11 -2.32
CA ALA A 81 -2.12 -12.94 -1.03
C ALA A 81 -1.32 -11.99 -0.11
N LYS A 82 -2.02 -11.14 0.64
CA LYS A 82 -1.41 -10.20 1.59
C LYS A 82 -0.53 -10.90 2.63
N LYS A 83 -0.89 -12.13 3.01
CA LYS A 83 -0.08 -12.98 3.88
C LYS A 83 1.30 -13.27 3.30
N GLN A 84 1.39 -13.58 2.00
CA GLN A 84 2.66 -13.82 1.33
C GLN A 84 3.45 -12.53 1.13
N MET A 85 2.79 -11.44 0.75
CA MET A 85 3.44 -10.13 0.61
C MET A 85 3.98 -9.62 1.95
N ALA A 86 3.27 -9.85 3.05
CA ALA A 86 3.73 -9.52 4.40
C ALA A 86 5.01 -10.30 4.76
N ALA A 87 5.04 -11.61 4.47
CA ALA A 87 6.24 -12.43 4.68
C ALA A 87 7.43 -11.99 3.81
N ASP A 88 7.18 -11.51 2.57
CA ASP A 88 8.22 -10.92 1.72
C ASP A 88 8.84 -9.68 2.39
N MET A 89 8.01 -8.80 2.97
CA MET A 89 8.49 -7.59 3.64
C MET A 89 9.31 -7.91 4.89
N VAL A 90 8.91 -8.91 5.65
CA VAL A 90 9.70 -9.42 6.79
C VAL A 90 11.06 -9.93 6.33
N ASP A 91 11.10 -10.78 5.31
CA ASP A 91 12.37 -11.31 4.76
C ASP A 91 13.29 -10.19 4.25
N VAL A 92 12.71 -9.16 3.60
CA VAL A 92 13.47 -7.97 3.16
C VAL A 92 14.07 -7.22 4.35
N MET A 93 13.26 -6.94 5.37
CA MET A 93 13.72 -6.20 6.55
C MET A 93 14.79 -6.99 7.32
N GLU A 94 14.63 -8.30 7.48
CA GLU A 94 15.63 -9.16 8.12
C GLU A 94 16.95 -9.18 7.35
N ARG A 95 16.92 -9.24 6.01
CA ARG A 95 18.12 -9.18 5.16
C ARG A 95 18.83 -7.83 5.23
N LEU A 96 18.10 -6.77 5.52
CA LEU A 96 18.68 -5.45 5.79
C LEU A 96 19.18 -5.30 7.24
N GLY A 97 19.00 -6.32 8.10
CA GLY A 97 19.43 -6.34 9.50
C GLY A 97 18.40 -5.77 10.48
N HIS A 98 17.17 -5.54 10.06
CA HIS A 98 16.10 -4.96 10.87
C HIS A 98 15.12 -6.03 11.38
N LYS A 99 15.23 -6.41 12.64
CA LYS A 99 14.34 -7.40 13.29
C LYS A 99 13.01 -6.78 13.77
N ASN A 100 13.03 -5.52 14.12
CA ASN A 100 11.87 -4.77 14.58
C ASN A 100 11.83 -3.43 13.84
N PHE A 101 10.66 -2.98 13.44
CA PHE A 101 10.51 -1.78 12.64
C PHE A 101 9.15 -1.13 12.82
N TYR A 102 9.06 0.13 12.47
CA TYR A 102 7.82 0.87 12.28
C TYR A 102 7.32 0.67 10.85
N VAL A 103 6.02 0.82 10.65
CA VAL A 103 5.41 0.69 9.32
C VAL A 103 4.46 1.86 9.06
N ALA A 104 4.62 2.52 7.92
CA ALA A 104 3.58 3.37 7.36
C ALA A 104 3.25 2.88 5.94
N ALA A 105 1.97 2.77 5.62
CA ALA A 105 1.57 2.12 4.39
C ALA A 105 0.28 2.73 3.82
N HIS A 106 0.19 2.78 2.50
CA HIS A 106 -0.92 3.34 1.76
C HIS A 106 -1.62 2.29 0.91
N ASP A 107 -2.94 2.36 0.80
CA ASP A 107 -3.81 1.58 -0.10
C ASP A 107 -3.49 0.06 -0.09
N ARG A 108 -3.01 -0.52 -1.20
CA ARG A 108 -2.68 -1.95 -1.29
C ARG A 108 -1.57 -2.33 -0.31
N GLY A 109 -0.56 -1.46 -0.14
CA GLY A 109 0.49 -1.62 0.87
C GLY A 109 -0.03 -1.60 2.29
N ALA A 110 -1.04 -0.77 2.58
CA ALA A 110 -1.67 -0.74 3.90
C ALA A 110 -2.40 -2.05 4.23
N ARG A 111 -2.92 -2.76 3.24
CA ARG A 111 -3.51 -4.11 3.42
C ARG A 111 -2.44 -5.16 3.70
N VAL A 112 -1.28 -5.04 3.05
CA VAL A 112 -0.10 -5.85 3.40
C VAL A 112 0.35 -5.56 4.83
N ALA A 113 0.41 -4.28 5.23
CA ALA A 113 0.80 -3.86 6.56
C ALA A 113 -0.17 -4.32 7.65
N HIS A 114 -1.48 -4.32 7.39
CA HIS A 114 -2.49 -4.92 8.27
C HIS A 114 -2.19 -6.41 8.50
N ARG A 115 -2.00 -7.18 7.45
CA ARG A 115 -1.68 -8.62 7.57
C ARG A 115 -0.34 -8.85 8.26
N LEU A 116 0.65 -7.99 7.98
CA LEU A 116 1.97 -8.04 8.62
C LEU A 116 1.87 -7.82 10.13
N ALA A 117 1.05 -6.85 10.58
CA ALA A 117 0.84 -6.59 12.00
C ALA A 117 0.10 -7.73 12.73
N LEU A 118 -0.73 -8.50 12.03
CA LEU A 118 -1.38 -9.69 12.59
C LEU A 118 -0.42 -10.89 12.65
N ASP A 119 0.25 -11.21 11.53
CA ASP A 119 1.05 -12.45 11.41
C ASP A 119 2.45 -12.32 12.01
N PHE A 120 2.98 -11.10 12.13
CA PHE A 120 4.34 -10.81 12.62
C PHE A 120 4.33 -9.71 13.69
N SER A 121 3.42 -9.81 14.63
CA SER A 121 3.13 -8.80 15.66
C SER A 121 4.35 -8.39 16.48
N ASP A 122 5.29 -9.30 16.73
CA ASP A 122 6.51 -9.03 17.51
C ASP A 122 7.47 -8.09 16.78
N GLN A 123 7.39 -8.03 15.45
CA GLN A 123 8.30 -7.23 14.61
C GLN A 123 7.79 -5.82 14.37
N VAL A 124 6.45 -5.60 14.37
CA VAL A 124 5.84 -4.30 14.12
C VAL A 124 5.67 -3.53 15.42
N LYS A 125 6.38 -2.42 15.58
CA LYS A 125 6.35 -1.61 16.83
C LYS A 125 5.26 -0.54 16.86
N LYS A 126 4.99 0.11 15.73
CA LYS A 126 3.89 1.06 15.51
C LYS A 126 3.46 0.94 14.05
N LEU A 127 2.18 1.10 13.78
CA LEU A 127 1.58 0.95 12.45
C LEU A 127 0.79 2.19 12.06
N ALA A 128 1.07 2.80 10.91
CA ALA A 128 0.28 3.86 10.31
C ALA A 128 -0.33 3.38 8.98
N LEU A 129 -1.66 3.46 8.85
CA LEU A 129 -2.42 3.06 7.66
C LEU A 129 -3.07 4.27 7.01
N LEU A 130 -2.81 4.47 5.72
CA LEU A 130 -3.26 5.62 4.96
C LEU A 130 -4.38 5.22 3.98
N ASP A 131 -5.51 5.89 4.12
CA ASP A 131 -6.70 5.87 3.27
C ASP A 131 -7.33 4.50 3.01
N ILE A 132 -7.43 3.66 4.05
CA ILE A 132 -8.11 2.37 3.99
C ILE A 132 -8.93 2.06 5.24
N ILE A 133 -9.89 1.12 5.07
CA ILE A 133 -10.42 0.26 6.14
C ILE A 133 -10.03 -1.20 5.82
N PRO A 134 -10.21 -2.18 6.72
CA PRO A 134 -9.89 -3.58 6.46
C PRO A 134 -10.55 -4.10 5.16
N THR A 135 -9.85 -4.97 4.43
CA THR A 135 -10.34 -5.50 3.14
C THR A 135 -11.71 -6.15 3.27
N ILE A 136 -11.89 -6.95 4.31
CA ILE A 136 -13.15 -7.64 4.60
C ILE A 136 -14.31 -6.65 4.79
N GLU A 137 -14.08 -5.53 5.48
CA GLU A 137 -15.11 -4.51 5.72
C GLU A 137 -15.58 -3.83 4.42
N HIS A 138 -14.66 -3.60 3.47
CA HIS A 138 -15.04 -3.09 2.15
C HIS A 138 -15.95 -4.05 1.40
N PHE A 139 -15.61 -5.34 1.35
CA PHE A 139 -16.43 -6.32 0.61
C PHE A 139 -17.75 -6.61 1.31
N GLU A 140 -17.77 -6.73 2.63
CA GLU A 140 -19.00 -7.06 3.37
C GLU A 140 -19.97 -5.87 3.49
N ARG A 141 -19.46 -4.63 3.32
CA ARG A 141 -20.28 -3.38 3.31
C ARG A 141 -20.52 -2.85 1.90
N THR A 142 -20.28 -3.64 0.87
CA THR A 142 -20.47 -3.21 -0.52
C THR A 142 -21.93 -2.81 -0.77
N ASP A 143 -22.09 -1.58 -1.24
CA ASP A 143 -23.34 -1.02 -1.70
C ASP A 143 -23.16 -0.37 -3.09
N MET A 144 -24.16 0.36 -3.57
CA MET A 144 -24.11 1.02 -4.88
C MET A 144 -23.03 2.10 -4.92
N ASP A 145 -22.88 2.89 -3.86
CA ASP A 145 -21.91 3.98 -3.79
C ASP A 145 -20.48 3.43 -3.85
N PHE A 146 -20.19 2.36 -3.08
CA PHE A 146 -18.89 1.67 -3.17
C PHE A 146 -18.67 1.06 -4.55
N ALA A 147 -19.67 0.35 -5.09
CA ALA A 147 -19.54 -0.32 -6.38
C ALA A 147 -19.27 0.68 -7.53
N MET A 148 -19.90 1.85 -7.50
CA MET A 148 -19.69 2.91 -8.50
C MET A 148 -18.39 3.68 -8.27
N GLY A 149 -18.06 4.01 -7.01
CA GLY A 149 -16.87 4.78 -6.68
C GLY A 149 -15.57 3.97 -6.75
N TYR A 150 -15.65 2.68 -6.38
CA TYR A 150 -14.51 1.75 -6.38
C TYR A 150 -14.73 0.56 -7.32
N TYR A 151 -15.37 0.80 -8.49
CA TYR A 151 -15.69 -0.22 -9.51
C TYR A 151 -14.47 -1.09 -9.88
N HIS A 152 -13.27 -0.53 -9.82
CA HIS A 152 -12.03 -1.20 -10.14
C HIS A 152 -11.74 -2.42 -9.26
N TRP A 153 -12.28 -2.47 -8.03
CA TRP A 153 -12.15 -3.65 -7.15
C TRP A 153 -12.80 -4.88 -7.78
N PHE A 154 -13.93 -4.69 -8.43
CA PHE A 154 -14.67 -5.75 -9.11
C PHE A 154 -14.13 -6.03 -10.50
N TRP A 155 -13.66 -4.97 -11.18
CA TRP A 155 -13.15 -5.10 -12.53
C TRP A 155 -11.78 -5.78 -12.57
N PHE A 156 -10.82 -5.38 -11.76
CA PHE A 156 -9.52 -6.04 -11.71
C PHE A 156 -9.58 -7.47 -11.19
N ALA A 157 -10.60 -7.80 -10.41
CA ALA A 157 -10.86 -9.17 -9.96
C ALA A 157 -11.54 -10.07 -11.00
N GLN A 158 -11.92 -9.55 -12.19
CA GLN A 158 -12.47 -10.39 -13.24
C GLN A 158 -11.44 -11.42 -13.75
N PRO A 159 -11.93 -12.58 -14.30
CA PRO A 159 -11.05 -13.64 -14.79
C PRO A 159 -10.02 -13.15 -15.81
N HIS A 160 -8.79 -13.67 -15.69
CA HIS A 160 -7.76 -13.46 -16.69
C HIS A 160 -8.20 -13.99 -18.05
N PRO A 161 -7.94 -13.31 -19.20
CA PRO A 161 -7.16 -12.07 -19.32
C PRO A 161 -8.01 -10.80 -19.50
N LEU A 162 -9.25 -10.75 -19.04
CA LEU A 162 -10.20 -9.69 -19.41
C LEU A 162 -9.67 -8.29 -19.03
N PRO A 163 -9.38 -7.92 -17.76
CA PRO A 163 -8.89 -6.59 -17.45
C PRO A 163 -7.52 -6.33 -18.06
N GLU A 164 -6.61 -7.29 -18.00
CA GLU A 164 -5.24 -7.15 -18.52
C GLU A 164 -5.23 -6.82 -20.01
N SER A 165 -6.05 -7.51 -20.81
CA SER A 165 -6.09 -7.32 -22.26
C SER A 165 -6.61 -5.94 -22.66
N ILE A 166 -7.49 -5.35 -21.86
CA ILE A 166 -8.04 -4.00 -22.09
C ILE A 166 -7.02 -2.95 -21.66
N ILE A 167 -6.47 -3.09 -20.45
CA ILE A 167 -5.49 -2.14 -19.90
C ILE A 167 -4.24 -2.07 -20.79
N ASN A 168 -3.70 -3.21 -21.21
CA ASN A 168 -2.49 -3.27 -22.02
C ASN A 168 -2.65 -2.62 -23.42
N LYS A 169 -3.87 -2.41 -23.91
CA LYS A 169 -4.14 -1.70 -25.18
C LYS A 169 -4.09 -0.18 -25.03
N ALA A 170 -4.35 0.35 -23.83
CA ALA A 170 -4.46 1.78 -23.57
C ALA A 170 -3.96 2.09 -22.14
N THR A 171 -2.75 1.60 -21.81
CA THR A 171 -2.21 1.64 -20.44
C THR A 171 -2.11 3.06 -19.89
N GLU A 172 -1.67 4.02 -20.67
CA GLU A 172 -1.49 5.40 -20.24
C GLU A 172 -2.83 6.09 -20.01
N ASP A 173 -3.77 5.93 -20.96
CA ASP A 173 -5.13 6.46 -20.82
C ASP A 173 -5.85 5.84 -19.61
N TRP A 174 -5.71 4.52 -19.42
CA TRP A 174 -6.21 3.83 -18.25
C TRP A 174 -5.61 4.37 -16.96
N PHE A 175 -4.27 4.54 -16.91
CA PHE A 175 -3.58 5.03 -15.73
C PHE A 175 -4.11 6.40 -15.31
N HIS A 176 -4.18 7.34 -16.24
CA HIS A 176 -4.72 8.67 -15.99
C HIS A 176 -6.19 8.63 -15.56
N ALA A 177 -7.03 7.88 -16.24
CA ALA A 177 -8.44 7.73 -15.86
C ALA A 177 -8.61 7.08 -14.48
N HIS A 178 -7.76 6.11 -14.13
CA HIS A 178 -7.80 5.42 -12.84
C HIS A 178 -7.31 6.31 -11.69
N THR A 179 -6.28 7.11 -11.89
CA THR A 179 -5.67 7.93 -10.84
C THR A 179 -6.33 9.28 -10.66
N SER A 180 -6.91 9.88 -11.71
CA SER A 180 -7.57 11.17 -11.59
C SER A 180 -8.92 11.12 -10.90
N ARG A 181 -9.64 9.99 -10.98
CA ARG A 181 -11.02 9.78 -10.45
C ARG A 181 -11.98 10.98 -10.60
N GLU A 182 -11.42 12.15 -10.92
CA GLU A 182 -12.01 13.40 -11.37
C GLU A 182 -11.19 13.84 -12.59
N PRO A 183 -11.78 14.24 -13.72
CA PRO A 183 -11.11 14.37 -15.03
C PRO A 183 -10.01 15.42 -15.16
N LYS A 184 -9.54 16.06 -14.10
CA LYS A 184 -8.61 17.21 -14.19
C LYS A 184 -7.47 17.29 -13.20
N ASP A 185 -7.33 16.39 -12.20
CA ASP A 185 -6.45 16.65 -11.06
C ASP A 185 -5.33 15.61 -10.83
N ASN A 186 -4.55 15.26 -11.89
CA ASN A 186 -3.29 14.52 -11.74
C ASN A 186 -2.06 15.44 -11.57
N ASP A 187 -2.26 16.74 -11.52
CA ASP A 187 -1.17 17.73 -11.48
C ASP A 187 -0.35 17.68 -10.17
N PHE A 188 -0.79 16.91 -9.18
CA PHE A 188 -0.03 16.70 -7.93
C PHE A 188 1.10 15.67 -8.05
N PHE A 189 1.07 14.78 -9.04
CA PHE A 189 2.17 13.86 -9.26
C PHE A 189 3.41 14.57 -9.79
N HIS A 190 4.54 14.40 -9.07
CA HIS A 190 5.81 14.89 -9.61
C HIS A 190 6.14 14.17 -10.93
N PRO A 191 6.64 14.88 -11.97
CA PRO A 191 6.90 14.27 -13.28
C PRO A 191 7.77 13.01 -13.24
N ASP A 192 8.78 12.96 -12.39
CA ASP A 192 9.66 11.79 -12.25
C ASP A 192 8.96 10.62 -11.54
N ALA A 193 8.06 10.88 -10.59
CA ALA A 193 7.25 9.85 -9.96
C ALA A 193 6.23 9.29 -10.96
N LEU A 194 5.52 10.17 -11.68
CA LEU A 194 4.58 9.78 -12.72
C LEU A 194 5.28 8.96 -13.83
N TYR A 195 6.49 9.38 -14.23
CA TYR A 195 7.29 8.60 -15.19
C TYR A 195 7.59 7.19 -14.67
N ASP A 196 7.95 7.04 -13.40
CA ASP A 196 8.20 5.72 -12.79
C ASP A 196 6.94 4.84 -12.77
N TYR A 197 5.79 5.42 -12.40
CA TYR A 197 4.50 4.73 -12.41
C TYR A 197 4.10 4.25 -13.81
N LEU A 198 4.15 5.15 -14.80
CA LEU A 198 3.79 4.83 -16.19
C LEU A 198 4.76 3.80 -16.79
N ARG A 199 6.06 3.93 -16.51
CA ARG A 199 7.07 2.93 -16.93
C ARG A 199 6.77 1.56 -16.34
N ALA A 200 6.38 1.49 -15.06
CA ALA A 200 6.00 0.26 -14.40
C ALA A 200 4.71 -0.32 -15.00
N ALA A 201 3.68 0.51 -15.18
CA ALA A 201 2.40 0.10 -15.75
C ALA A 201 2.51 -0.39 -17.22
N LYS A 202 3.46 0.12 -18.00
CA LYS A 202 3.74 -0.36 -19.37
C LYS A 202 4.33 -1.79 -19.41
N ASN A 203 4.69 -2.38 -18.27
CA ASN A 203 5.07 -3.79 -18.21
C ASN A 203 3.80 -4.66 -18.04
N PRO A 204 3.43 -5.53 -19.02
CA PRO A 204 2.25 -6.38 -18.93
C PRO A 204 2.23 -7.31 -17.69
N GLU A 205 3.41 -7.73 -17.21
CA GLU A 205 3.50 -8.56 -16.00
C GLU A 205 3.08 -7.76 -14.74
N MET A 206 3.34 -6.44 -14.70
CA MET A 206 2.86 -5.59 -13.62
C MET A 206 1.33 -5.47 -13.66
N ILE A 207 0.73 -5.32 -14.82
CA ILE A 207 -0.74 -5.30 -14.95
C ILE A 207 -1.35 -6.65 -14.52
N THR A 208 -0.72 -7.76 -14.90
CA THR A 208 -1.15 -9.09 -14.42
C THR A 208 -1.01 -9.20 -12.90
N GLY A 209 0.13 -8.80 -12.34
CA GLY A 209 0.36 -8.82 -10.88
C GLY A 209 -0.63 -7.95 -10.12
N MET A 210 -0.94 -6.77 -10.64
CA MET A 210 -1.99 -5.91 -10.08
C MET A 210 -3.35 -6.61 -10.07
N CYS A 211 -3.78 -7.19 -11.18
CA CYS A 211 -5.07 -7.90 -11.25
C CYS A 211 -5.09 -9.12 -10.30
N GLU A 212 -3.99 -9.87 -10.22
CA GLU A 212 -3.85 -10.99 -9.28
C GLU A 212 -3.94 -10.54 -7.82
N ASP A 213 -3.39 -9.38 -7.47
CA ASP A 213 -3.52 -8.79 -6.14
C ASP A 213 -4.99 -8.49 -5.79
N TYR A 214 -5.80 -8.01 -6.74
CA TYR A 214 -7.24 -7.80 -6.53
C TYR A 214 -8.05 -9.10 -6.53
N ARG A 215 -7.67 -10.11 -7.32
CA ARG A 215 -8.24 -11.46 -7.25
C ARG A 215 -7.98 -12.12 -5.90
N ALA A 216 -6.73 -12.03 -5.43
CA ALA A 216 -6.38 -12.49 -4.09
C ALA A 216 -7.20 -11.79 -3.01
N ALA A 217 -7.39 -10.47 -3.12
CA ALA A 217 -8.19 -9.70 -2.17
C ALA A 217 -9.65 -10.17 -2.11
N ALA A 218 -10.25 -10.47 -3.28
CA ALA A 218 -11.64 -10.92 -3.36
C ALA A 218 -11.85 -12.39 -2.96
N THR A 219 -10.79 -13.16 -2.79
CA THR A 219 -10.84 -14.61 -2.55
C THR A 219 -10.05 -15.02 -1.30
N ILE A 220 -8.78 -15.34 -1.45
CA ILE A 220 -7.94 -15.90 -0.39
C ILE A 220 -7.72 -14.94 0.78
N ASP A 221 -7.57 -13.63 0.52
CA ASP A 221 -7.41 -12.64 1.59
C ASP A 221 -8.69 -12.50 2.42
N MET A 222 -9.88 -12.57 1.79
CA MET A 222 -11.16 -12.62 2.52
C MET A 222 -11.26 -13.83 3.43
N ALA A 223 -10.75 -14.99 2.98
CA ALA A 223 -10.71 -16.20 3.82
C ALA A 223 -9.76 -16.03 5.01
N HIS A 224 -8.57 -15.44 4.79
CA HIS A 224 -7.62 -15.12 5.86
C HIS A 224 -8.19 -14.12 6.86
N ASP A 225 -8.84 -13.05 6.37
CA ASP A 225 -9.42 -12.01 7.23
C ASP A 225 -10.57 -12.56 8.07
N ARG A 226 -11.44 -13.42 7.50
CA ARG A 226 -12.49 -14.11 8.27
C ARG A 226 -11.90 -15.03 9.33
N ALA A 227 -10.90 -15.84 8.98
CA ALA A 227 -10.25 -16.73 9.92
C ALA A 227 -9.62 -15.97 11.09
N SER A 228 -8.93 -14.85 10.82
CA SER A 228 -8.35 -14.01 11.88
C SER A 228 -9.43 -13.35 12.75
N ARG A 229 -10.49 -12.83 12.14
CA ARG A 229 -11.63 -12.24 12.88
C ARG A 229 -12.31 -13.28 13.78
N ASP A 230 -12.56 -14.48 13.27
CA ASP A 230 -13.22 -15.57 14.01
C ASP A 230 -12.33 -16.10 15.14
N ALA A 231 -11.00 -16.07 14.97
CA ALA A 231 -10.02 -16.40 16.00
C ALA A 231 -9.85 -15.27 17.05
N GLY A 232 -10.36 -14.06 16.78
CA GLY A 232 -10.18 -12.91 17.64
C GLY A 232 -8.81 -12.24 17.52
N ASP A 233 -8.07 -12.52 16.43
CA ASP A 233 -6.76 -11.90 16.19
C ASP A 233 -6.89 -10.39 16.03
N LYS A 234 -6.01 -9.64 16.72
CA LYS A 234 -6.01 -8.18 16.70
C LYS A 234 -4.60 -7.61 16.58
N ILE A 235 -4.53 -6.39 16.03
CA ILE A 235 -3.29 -5.61 15.98
C ILE A 235 -2.86 -5.29 17.40
N ASN A 236 -1.61 -5.61 17.76
CA ASN A 236 -1.05 -5.48 19.11
C ASN A 236 -0.25 -4.20 19.34
N CYS A 237 0.14 -3.51 18.27
CA CYS A 237 0.92 -2.27 18.35
C CYS A 237 0.01 -1.03 18.24
N PRO A 238 0.47 0.16 18.69
CA PRO A 238 -0.22 1.41 18.45
C PRO A 238 -0.53 1.63 16.97
N LEU A 239 -1.72 2.14 16.67
CA LEU A 239 -2.26 2.28 15.33
C LEU A 239 -2.65 3.73 15.03
N LEU A 240 -2.10 4.29 13.94
CA LEU A 240 -2.50 5.58 13.38
C LEU A 240 -3.26 5.34 12.07
N ILE A 241 -4.42 5.98 11.93
CA ILE A 241 -5.23 5.99 10.71
C ILE A 241 -5.29 7.39 10.15
N LEU A 242 -4.81 7.59 8.92
CA LEU A 242 -4.94 8.84 8.18
C LEU A 242 -5.82 8.62 6.94
N TRP A 243 -6.72 9.57 6.64
CA TRP A 243 -7.53 9.49 5.42
C TRP A 243 -7.75 10.86 4.81
N GLY A 244 -7.95 10.89 3.49
CA GLY A 244 -8.18 12.13 2.76
C GLY A 244 -9.55 12.73 3.08
N SER A 245 -9.58 14.01 3.46
CA SER A 245 -10.85 14.73 3.72
C SER A 245 -11.73 14.89 2.48
N LYS A 246 -11.13 14.81 1.29
CA LYS A 246 -11.78 14.84 -0.03
C LYS A 246 -11.97 13.44 -0.61
N GLY A 247 -11.41 12.40 0.06
CA GLY A 247 -11.48 11.00 -0.36
C GLY A 247 -12.78 10.32 0.05
N LYS A 248 -12.92 9.06 -0.32
CA LYS A 248 -14.13 8.27 -0.07
C LYS A 248 -14.18 7.61 1.31
N ILE A 249 -13.01 7.36 1.92
CA ILE A 249 -12.95 6.57 3.16
C ILE A 249 -13.74 7.24 4.28
N GLY A 250 -13.50 8.54 4.54
CA GLY A 250 -14.25 9.28 5.57
C GLY A 250 -15.68 9.66 5.19
N GLN A 251 -16.03 9.59 3.90
CA GLN A 251 -17.41 9.83 3.44
C GLN A 251 -18.29 8.60 3.64
N TRP A 252 -17.74 7.40 3.45
CA TRP A 252 -18.50 6.15 3.52
C TRP A 252 -18.43 5.47 4.87
N TYR A 253 -17.38 5.74 5.65
CA TYR A 253 -17.07 4.98 6.86
C TYR A 253 -16.68 5.87 8.04
N ASP A 254 -16.74 5.31 9.24
CA ASP A 254 -16.03 5.79 10.43
C ASP A 254 -14.76 4.95 10.62
N PRO A 255 -13.60 5.41 10.08
CA PRO A 255 -12.38 4.61 10.07
C PRO A 255 -11.87 4.27 11.48
N ILE A 256 -12.01 5.20 12.43
CA ILE A 256 -11.54 4.99 13.81
C ILE A 256 -12.38 3.91 14.49
N ASN A 257 -13.70 3.99 14.39
CA ASN A 257 -14.58 3.00 14.99
C ASN A 257 -14.35 1.60 14.38
N ILE A 258 -14.17 1.52 13.05
CA ILE A 258 -13.89 0.24 12.38
C ILE A 258 -12.55 -0.32 12.86
N TRP A 259 -11.45 0.43 12.78
CA TRP A 259 -10.13 -0.07 13.14
C TRP A 259 -10.00 -0.40 14.63
N SER A 260 -10.78 0.26 15.51
CA SER A 260 -10.84 -0.07 16.94
C SER A 260 -11.35 -1.49 17.19
N GLN A 261 -12.14 -2.06 16.28
CA GLN A 261 -12.59 -3.46 16.38
C GLN A 261 -11.49 -4.47 16.00
N TYR A 262 -10.49 -4.04 15.21
CA TYR A 262 -9.34 -4.84 14.73
C TYR A 262 -8.07 -4.62 15.55
N SER A 263 -8.09 -3.80 16.59
CA SER A 263 -6.94 -3.51 17.43
C SER A 263 -7.24 -3.78 18.90
N GLN A 264 -6.25 -4.27 19.64
CA GLN A 264 -6.26 -4.30 21.11
C GLN A 264 -5.34 -3.24 21.71
N SER A 265 -4.73 -2.41 20.88
CA SER A 265 -3.89 -1.28 21.28
C SER A 265 -4.59 0.04 20.98
N SER A 266 -3.94 1.17 21.30
CA SER A 266 -4.47 2.49 21.00
C SER A 266 -4.67 2.72 19.51
N VAL A 267 -5.84 3.24 19.12
CA VAL A 267 -6.14 3.69 17.76
C VAL A 267 -6.34 5.18 17.79
N GLN A 268 -5.57 5.90 16.99
CA GLN A 268 -5.73 7.33 16.79
C GLN A 268 -5.77 7.63 15.28
N GLY A 269 -6.27 8.78 14.91
CA GLY A 269 -6.26 9.18 13.51
C GLY A 269 -6.92 10.51 13.27
N SER A 270 -6.73 11.00 12.05
CA SER A 270 -7.27 12.26 11.59
C SER A 270 -7.38 12.31 10.08
N THR A 271 -8.13 13.29 9.59
CA THR A 271 -8.17 13.63 8.16
C THR A 271 -6.91 14.39 7.77
N VAL A 272 -6.53 14.25 6.50
CA VAL A 272 -5.50 15.02 5.79
C VAL A 272 -6.18 15.77 4.66
N ASN A 273 -5.80 17.02 4.38
CA ASN A 273 -6.41 17.82 3.31
C ASN A 273 -6.02 17.34 1.91
N SER A 274 -6.45 16.15 1.55
CA SER A 274 -6.12 15.46 0.29
C SER A 274 -7.29 14.62 -0.21
N GLY A 275 -7.16 14.10 -1.42
CA GLY A 275 -7.90 12.94 -1.91
C GLY A 275 -7.27 11.64 -1.43
N HIS A 276 -7.12 10.68 -2.36
CA HIS A 276 -6.58 9.35 -2.05
C HIS A 276 -5.05 9.29 -1.93
N TYR A 277 -4.31 10.16 -2.61
CA TYR A 277 -2.85 10.09 -2.71
C TYR A 277 -2.16 10.99 -1.66
N LEU A 278 -2.45 10.75 -0.37
CA LEU A 278 -2.09 11.61 0.76
C LEU A 278 -0.62 12.04 0.76
N ALA A 279 0.30 11.12 0.51
CA ALA A 279 1.74 11.38 0.56
C ALA A 279 2.24 12.30 -0.57
N GLU A 280 1.47 12.47 -1.63
CA GLU A 280 1.80 13.33 -2.77
C GLU A 280 0.95 14.60 -2.80
N GLU A 281 -0.32 14.52 -2.38
CA GLU A 281 -1.23 15.68 -2.34
C GLU A 281 -0.97 16.59 -1.13
N ALA A 282 -0.64 16.01 0.03
CA ALA A 282 -0.44 16.74 1.30
C ALA A 282 0.76 16.22 2.10
N PRO A 283 1.97 16.18 1.51
CA PRO A 283 3.15 15.57 2.13
C PRO A 283 3.51 16.17 3.48
N SER A 284 3.36 17.49 3.67
CA SER A 284 3.70 18.17 4.93
C SER A 284 2.80 17.75 6.09
N GLU A 285 1.50 17.56 5.84
CA GLU A 285 0.58 17.07 6.86
C GLU A 285 0.88 15.61 7.21
N VAL A 286 1.12 14.77 6.19
CA VAL A 286 1.50 13.35 6.39
C VAL A 286 2.77 13.24 7.20
N ILE A 287 3.82 14.02 6.87
CA ILE A 287 5.08 14.05 7.61
C ILE A 287 4.81 14.40 9.08
N THR A 288 4.09 15.50 9.34
CA THR A 288 3.80 15.96 10.71
C THR A 288 3.11 14.88 11.54
N GLN A 289 2.12 14.20 10.96
CA GLN A 289 1.40 13.14 11.65
C GLN A 289 2.28 11.90 11.91
N LEU A 290 3.10 11.50 10.92
CA LEU A 290 3.98 10.35 11.07
C LEU A 290 5.12 10.63 12.06
N GLU A 291 5.76 11.81 12.03
CA GLU A 291 6.79 12.20 13.00
C GLU A 291 6.23 12.21 14.43
N ALA A 292 5.07 12.82 14.65
CA ALA A 292 4.43 12.82 15.97
C ALA A 292 4.07 11.42 16.46
N PHE A 293 3.64 10.54 15.56
CA PHE A 293 3.24 9.19 15.92
C PHE A 293 4.42 8.26 16.19
N PHE A 294 5.49 8.34 15.40
CA PHE A 294 6.65 7.45 15.55
C PHE A 294 7.67 7.91 16.60
N ALA A 295 7.57 9.14 17.06
CA ALA A 295 8.39 9.69 18.14
C ALA A 295 8.37 8.85 19.43
#